data_24952a19cd77656a1f8f354b48b54713
#
_entry.id   24952a19cd77656a1f8f354b48b54713
#
_cell.length_a   1.000
_cell.length_b   1.000
_cell.length_c   1.000
_cell.angle_alpha   90.00
_cell.angle_beta   90.00
_cell.angle_gamma   90.00
#
_symmetry.space_group_name_H-M   'P 1'
#
loop_
_entity.id
_entity.type
_entity.pdbx_description
1 polymer ?
#
loop_
_entity_poly.entity_id
_entity_poly.type
_entity_poly.pdbx_seq_one_letter_code
_entity_poly.pdbx_strand_id
1 'polypeptide(L)'
;MVTCKDYAQFVKNKLKTKIKGMEKKPVLAIIQVGDNQASNSYVKGKIKDCEEVGIRCIVSKLDKAIEEHELLYHIELTTCVADGIIVQLPLPKHINVEHVKNAIPKEKDVDGFRQDSKFDCCTPKGIIDWLYFNGYDVCGKNVVVLGRSEIVGKPLVNMFIDRGATVTCCNSHTDYGYETQITNNDADVIVSAIGKAKF
;
A
#
# COMPACT_ATOMS: atom_id res chain seq x y z
N MET A 1 -10.15 -12.53 18.29
CA MET A 1 -9.39 -11.63 17.39
C MET A 1 -10.28 -11.29 16.20
N VAL A 2 -10.44 -10.02 15.90
CA VAL A 2 -11.24 -9.54 14.74
C VAL A 2 -10.49 -9.84 13.46
N THR A 3 -11.17 -10.33 12.42
CA THR A 3 -10.51 -10.63 11.15
C THR A 3 -10.12 -9.35 10.40
N CYS A 4 -9.15 -9.44 9.48
CA CYS A 4 -8.80 -8.30 8.60
C CYS A 4 -10.01 -7.82 7.78
N LYS A 5 -10.92 -8.72 7.41
CA LYS A 5 -12.15 -8.38 6.67
C LYS A 5 -13.10 -7.54 7.52
N ASP A 6 -13.31 -7.92 8.78
CA ASP A 6 -14.18 -7.20 9.69
C ASP A 6 -13.59 -5.82 10.03
N TYR A 7 -12.25 -5.76 10.22
CA TYR A 7 -11.55 -4.48 10.40
C TYR A 7 -11.71 -3.57 9.18
N ALA A 8 -11.50 -4.10 7.97
CA ALA A 8 -11.71 -3.31 6.75
C ALA A 8 -13.13 -2.77 6.64
N GLN A 9 -14.15 -3.58 7.00
CA GLN A 9 -15.54 -3.12 7.01
C GLN A 9 -15.79 -2.04 8.07
N PHE A 10 -15.19 -2.16 9.25
CA PHE A 10 -15.24 -1.12 10.27
C PHE A 10 -14.66 0.21 9.76
N VAL A 11 -13.49 0.18 9.10
CA VAL A 11 -12.86 1.37 8.52
C VAL A 11 -13.76 1.99 7.44
N LYS A 12 -14.32 1.17 6.55
CA LYS A 12 -15.25 1.63 5.50
C LYS A 12 -16.48 2.31 6.09
N ASN A 13 -17.07 1.75 7.13
CA ASN A 13 -18.23 2.34 7.79
C ASN A 13 -17.91 3.72 8.39
N LYS A 14 -16.74 3.86 9.03
CA LYS A 14 -16.25 5.17 9.53
C LYS A 14 -16.05 6.17 8.40
N LEU A 15 -15.42 5.76 7.30
CA LEU A 15 -15.20 6.61 6.12
C LEU A 15 -16.53 7.04 5.51
N LYS A 16 -17.47 6.11 5.33
CA LYS A 16 -18.81 6.40 4.78
C LYS A 16 -19.53 7.47 5.59
N THR A 17 -19.49 7.37 6.92
CA THR A 17 -20.10 8.40 7.79
C THR A 17 -19.41 9.75 7.62
N LYS A 18 -18.07 9.78 7.61
CA LYS A 18 -17.28 11.00 7.44
C LYS A 18 -17.57 11.67 6.09
N ILE A 19 -17.49 10.88 5.00
CA ILE A 19 -17.67 11.39 3.63
C ILE A 19 -19.09 11.88 3.39
N LYS A 20 -20.10 11.23 4.00
CA LYS A 20 -21.52 11.67 3.88
C LYS A 20 -21.70 13.12 4.34
N GLY A 21 -20.96 13.55 5.37
CA GLY A 21 -21.01 14.92 5.91
C GLY A 21 -20.17 15.94 5.16
N MET A 22 -19.39 15.56 4.14
CA MET A 22 -18.55 16.47 3.38
C MET A 22 -19.36 17.16 2.27
N GLU A 23 -19.20 18.48 2.12
CA GLU A 23 -19.80 19.25 1.01
C GLU A 23 -19.24 18.79 -0.33
N LYS A 24 -17.91 18.69 -0.43
CA LYS A 24 -17.21 18.16 -1.61
C LYS A 24 -16.74 16.74 -1.35
N LYS A 25 -17.18 15.82 -2.18
CA LYS A 25 -16.73 14.42 -2.12
C LYS A 25 -15.28 14.31 -2.60
N PRO A 26 -14.43 13.52 -1.91
CA PRO A 26 -13.05 13.28 -2.36
C PRO A 26 -13.02 12.60 -3.72
N VAL A 27 -11.99 12.92 -4.50
CA VAL A 27 -11.77 12.33 -5.83
C VAL A 27 -10.46 11.54 -5.80
N LEU A 28 -10.56 10.24 -6.03
CA LEU A 28 -9.41 9.35 -6.22
C LEU A 28 -9.21 9.07 -7.71
N ALA A 29 -8.04 9.32 -8.23
CA ALA A 29 -7.65 8.91 -9.57
C ALA A 29 -6.79 7.65 -9.52
N ILE A 30 -7.10 6.68 -10.36
CA ILE A 30 -6.33 5.45 -10.55
C ILE A 30 -5.86 5.43 -12.00
N ILE A 31 -4.55 5.43 -12.20
CA ILE A 31 -3.92 5.34 -13.53
C ILE A 31 -3.37 3.93 -13.69
N GLN A 32 -3.81 3.22 -14.71
CA GLN A 32 -3.35 1.88 -15.06
C GLN A 32 -2.77 1.89 -16.47
N VAL A 33 -1.58 1.34 -16.65
CA VAL A 33 -0.94 1.20 -17.96
C VAL A 33 -0.97 -0.26 -18.39
N GLY A 34 -1.59 -0.52 -19.54
CA GLY A 34 -1.76 -1.88 -20.08
C GLY A 34 -2.92 -2.65 -19.45
N ASP A 35 -2.93 -3.97 -19.70
CA ASP A 35 -4.05 -4.87 -19.37
C ASP A 35 -3.58 -6.10 -18.58
N ASN A 36 -2.95 -5.88 -17.42
CA ASN A 36 -2.56 -6.95 -16.52
C ASN A 36 -3.76 -7.46 -15.72
N GLN A 37 -4.05 -8.77 -15.74
CA GLN A 37 -5.21 -9.36 -15.07
C GLN A 37 -5.22 -9.13 -13.55
N ALA A 38 -4.06 -9.23 -12.90
CA ALA A 38 -3.96 -8.98 -11.46
C ALA A 38 -4.27 -7.50 -11.16
N SER A 39 -3.69 -6.57 -11.93
CA SER A 39 -3.98 -5.13 -11.82
C SER A 39 -5.46 -4.83 -12.04
N ASN A 40 -6.10 -5.47 -13.03
CA ASN A 40 -7.53 -5.30 -13.28
C ASN A 40 -8.38 -5.70 -12.07
N SER A 41 -8.03 -6.79 -11.40
CA SER A 41 -8.74 -7.25 -10.20
C SER A 41 -8.57 -6.26 -9.03
N TYR A 42 -7.36 -5.75 -8.81
CA TYR A 42 -7.08 -4.74 -7.78
C TYR A 42 -7.81 -3.42 -8.05
N VAL A 43 -7.79 -2.94 -9.30
CA VAL A 43 -8.48 -1.71 -9.69
C VAL A 43 -9.99 -1.86 -9.52
N LYS A 44 -10.59 -2.99 -9.92
CA LYS A 44 -12.02 -3.28 -9.67
C LYS A 44 -12.35 -3.26 -8.17
N GLY A 45 -11.52 -3.84 -7.34
CA GLY A 45 -11.67 -3.79 -5.89
C GLY A 45 -11.66 -2.35 -5.35
N LYS A 46 -10.68 -1.55 -5.77
CA LYS A 46 -10.56 -0.14 -5.38
C LYS A 46 -11.77 0.69 -5.81
N ILE A 47 -12.28 0.48 -7.04
CA ILE A 47 -13.50 1.15 -7.53
C ILE A 47 -14.70 0.82 -6.62
N LYS A 48 -14.92 -0.48 -6.36
CA LYS A 48 -16.01 -0.94 -5.50
C LYS A 48 -15.92 -0.33 -4.09
N ASP A 49 -14.71 -0.28 -3.53
CA ASP A 49 -14.49 0.29 -2.20
C ASP A 49 -14.75 1.80 -2.19
N CYS A 50 -14.33 2.53 -3.23
CA CYS A 50 -14.65 3.95 -3.40
C CYS A 50 -16.16 4.20 -3.48
N GLU A 51 -16.88 3.42 -4.29
CA GLU A 51 -18.35 3.51 -4.43
C GLU A 51 -19.03 3.26 -3.09
N GLU A 52 -18.60 2.21 -2.36
CA GLU A 52 -19.16 1.85 -1.06
C GLU A 52 -19.04 2.98 -0.04
N VAL A 53 -17.91 3.69 -0.01
CA VAL A 53 -17.64 4.73 0.98
C VAL A 53 -18.04 6.14 0.51
N GLY A 54 -18.36 6.31 -0.77
CA GLY A 54 -18.80 7.59 -1.35
C GLY A 54 -17.64 8.47 -1.87
N ILE A 55 -16.49 7.87 -2.20
CA ILE A 55 -15.38 8.52 -2.90
C ILE A 55 -15.68 8.47 -4.40
N ARG A 56 -15.51 9.60 -5.10
CA ARG A 56 -15.56 9.62 -6.56
C ARG A 56 -14.26 9.00 -7.12
N CYS A 57 -14.39 7.93 -7.88
CA CYS A 57 -13.22 7.27 -8.51
C CYS A 57 -13.15 7.62 -10.01
N ILE A 58 -11.99 8.09 -10.47
CA ILE A 58 -11.66 8.31 -11.87
C ILE A 58 -10.62 7.27 -12.26
N VAL A 59 -10.89 6.49 -13.30
CA VAL A 59 -9.95 5.46 -13.77
C VAL A 59 -9.49 5.80 -15.17
N SER A 60 -8.19 5.94 -15.34
CA SER A 60 -7.53 6.12 -16.63
C SER A 60 -6.80 4.83 -16.99
N LYS A 61 -7.29 4.12 -18.01
CA LYS A 61 -6.61 2.95 -18.56
C LYS A 61 -5.88 3.36 -19.84
N LEU A 62 -4.56 3.38 -19.76
CA LEU A 62 -3.66 3.83 -20.83
C LEU A 62 -3.10 2.62 -21.59
N ASP A 63 -2.76 2.84 -22.84
CA ASP A 63 -2.17 1.79 -23.68
C ASP A 63 -0.81 1.33 -23.11
N LYS A 64 -0.50 0.05 -23.26
CA LYS A 64 0.77 -0.53 -22.83
C LYS A 64 1.97 0.08 -23.55
N ALA A 65 1.76 0.58 -24.77
CA ALA A 65 2.79 1.19 -25.62
C ALA A 65 2.96 2.70 -25.36
N ILE A 66 2.21 3.28 -24.41
CA ILE A 66 2.33 4.71 -24.08
C ILE A 66 3.78 5.05 -23.75
N GLU A 67 4.27 6.15 -24.29
CA GLU A 67 5.60 6.65 -23.98
C GLU A 67 5.65 7.26 -22.57
N GLU A 68 6.83 7.18 -21.92
CA GLU A 68 7.01 7.67 -20.55
C GLU A 68 6.59 9.14 -20.39
N HIS A 69 7.00 10.00 -21.31
CA HIS A 69 6.67 11.44 -21.24
C HIS A 69 5.17 11.72 -21.34
N GLU A 70 4.42 10.91 -22.10
CA GLU A 70 2.96 11.02 -22.20
C GLU A 70 2.30 10.59 -20.90
N LEU A 71 2.81 9.51 -20.25
CA LEU A 71 2.34 9.08 -18.93
C LEU A 71 2.59 10.17 -17.87
N LEU A 72 3.80 10.76 -17.86
CA LEU A 72 4.14 11.83 -16.91
C LEU A 72 3.22 13.05 -17.09
N TYR A 73 2.97 13.44 -18.33
CA TYR A 73 2.03 14.51 -18.66
C TYR A 73 0.59 14.18 -18.22
N HIS A 74 0.15 12.94 -18.42
CA HIS A 74 -1.16 12.47 -17.95
C HIS A 74 -1.29 12.53 -16.42
N ILE A 75 -0.23 12.17 -15.70
CA ILE A 75 -0.18 12.30 -14.23
C ILE A 75 -0.32 13.77 -13.83
N GLU A 76 0.43 14.68 -14.48
CA GLU A 76 0.36 16.11 -14.21
C GLU A 76 -1.08 16.64 -14.39
N LEU A 77 -1.72 16.37 -15.52
CA LEU A 77 -3.12 16.76 -15.75
C LEU A 77 -4.07 16.19 -14.70
N THR A 78 -3.84 14.96 -14.26
CA THR A 78 -4.63 14.28 -13.24
C THR A 78 -4.54 15.00 -11.89
N THR A 79 -3.41 15.63 -11.58
CA THR A 79 -3.24 16.38 -10.33
C THR A 79 -4.22 17.55 -10.20
N CYS A 80 -4.70 18.10 -11.31
CA CYS A 80 -5.63 19.23 -11.30
C CYS A 80 -7.06 18.82 -10.87
N VAL A 81 -7.43 17.55 -11.04
CA VAL A 81 -8.80 17.09 -10.88
C VAL A 81 -8.99 16.08 -9.74
N ALA A 82 -7.91 15.47 -9.24
CA ALA A 82 -7.94 14.46 -8.19
C ALA A 82 -7.39 15.00 -6.86
N ASP A 83 -7.98 14.57 -5.75
CA ASP A 83 -7.48 14.85 -4.40
C ASP A 83 -6.43 13.81 -3.98
N GLY A 84 -6.46 12.59 -4.54
CA GLY A 84 -5.46 11.55 -4.39
C GLY A 84 -5.24 10.78 -5.69
N ILE A 85 -4.00 10.29 -5.90
CA ILE A 85 -3.58 9.59 -7.11
C ILE A 85 -2.94 8.26 -6.77
N ILE A 86 -3.30 7.23 -7.52
CA ILE A 86 -2.67 5.91 -7.50
C ILE A 86 -2.22 5.58 -8.92
N VAL A 87 -0.95 5.25 -9.11
CA VAL A 87 -0.46 4.61 -10.33
C VAL A 87 -0.31 3.12 -10.07
N GLN A 88 -1.18 2.32 -10.70
CA GLN A 88 -1.26 0.90 -10.45
C GLN A 88 -0.06 0.14 -11.05
N LEU A 89 0.70 -0.53 -10.19
CA LEU A 89 1.78 -1.42 -10.61
C LEU A 89 1.25 -2.81 -11.08
N PRO A 90 2.01 -3.52 -11.92
CA PRO A 90 3.29 -3.16 -12.51
C PRO A 90 3.15 -2.23 -13.73
N LEU A 91 4.17 -1.42 -13.99
CA LEU A 91 4.32 -0.64 -15.20
C LEU A 91 5.08 -1.43 -16.29
N PRO A 92 4.91 -1.09 -17.59
CA PRO A 92 5.73 -1.62 -18.67
C PRO A 92 7.23 -1.35 -18.43
N LYS A 93 8.10 -2.28 -18.92
CA LYS A 93 9.55 -2.23 -18.65
C LYS A 93 10.26 -0.98 -19.21
N HIS A 94 9.72 -0.34 -20.23
CA HIS A 94 10.29 0.86 -20.84
C HIS A 94 10.00 2.14 -20.04
N ILE A 95 9.12 2.08 -19.06
CA ILE A 95 8.76 3.21 -18.18
C ILE A 95 9.59 3.13 -16.91
N ASN A 96 10.28 4.22 -16.58
CA ASN A 96 11.03 4.34 -15.35
C ASN A 96 10.10 4.61 -14.17
N VAL A 97 10.00 3.64 -13.27
CA VAL A 97 9.13 3.70 -12.09
C VAL A 97 9.48 4.87 -11.17
N GLU A 98 10.76 5.21 -11.03
CA GLU A 98 11.19 6.33 -10.17
C GLU A 98 10.77 7.70 -10.76
N HIS A 99 10.78 7.86 -12.08
CA HIS A 99 10.26 9.06 -12.70
C HIS A 99 8.75 9.22 -12.45
N VAL A 100 8.00 8.12 -12.59
CA VAL A 100 6.56 8.09 -12.30
C VAL A 100 6.26 8.42 -10.84
N LYS A 101 6.99 7.84 -9.89
CA LYS A 101 6.87 8.18 -8.47
C LYS A 101 7.06 9.68 -8.24
N ASN A 102 8.13 10.24 -8.79
CA ASN A 102 8.48 11.66 -8.59
C ASN A 102 7.49 12.61 -9.26
N ALA A 103 6.76 12.19 -10.29
CA ALA A 103 5.73 12.99 -10.94
C ALA A 103 4.44 13.13 -10.09
N ILE A 104 4.21 12.23 -9.14
CA ILE A 104 3.05 12.32 -8.24
C ILE A 104 3.40 13.31 -7.11
N PRO A 105 2.61 14.37 -6.87
CA PRO A 105 2.83 15.25 -5.72
C PRO A 105 2.72 14.45 -4.40
N LYS A 106 3.64 14.66 -3.47
CA LYS A 106 3.66 13.93 -2.19
C LYS A 106 2.40 14.07 -1.35
N GLU A 107 1.67 15.19 -1.55
CA GLU A 107 0.38 15.45 -0.92
C GLU A 107 -0.78 14.67 -1.52
N LYS A 108 -0.59 14.10 -2.72
CA LYS A 108 -1.58 13.34 -3.47
C LYS A 108 -1.22 11.87 -3.68
N ASP A 109 -0.04 11.47 -3.23
CA ASP A 109 0.44 10.07 -3.26
C ASP A 109 -0.20 9.26 -2.13
N VAL A 110 -1.48 8.94 -2.28
CA VAL A 110 -2.27 8.26 -1.25
C VAL A 110 -1.96 6.76 -1.11
N ASP A 111 -1.12 6.21 -1.98
CA ASP A 111 -0.66 4.81 -1.90
C ASP A 111 0.67 4.69 -1.15
N GLY A 112 1.32 5.83 -0.83
CA GLY A 112 2.64 5.84 -0.19
C GLY A 112 3.73 5.28 -1.11
N PHE A 113 3.65 5.58 -2.39
CA PHE A 113 4.53 5.07 -3.42
C PHE A 113 5.90 5.74 -3.42
N ARG A 114 5.93 7.04 -3.05
CA ARG A 114 7.14 7.84 -2.88
C ARG A 114 7.75 7.59 -1.50
N GLN A 115 9.07 7.73 -1.38
CA GLN A 115 9.74 7.66 -0.08
C GLN A 115 9.43 8.87 0.82
N ASP A 116 9.18 10.04 0.20
CA ASP A 116 8.82 11.29 0.88
C ASP A 116 7.31 11.59 0.86
N SER A 117 6.48 10.57 0.61
CA SER A 117 5.03 10.68 0.67
C SER A 117 4.56 11.18 2.02
N LYS A 118 3.46 11.94 2.05
CA LYS A 118 2.78 12.29 3.30
C LYS A 118 1.90 11.15 3.84
N PHE A 119 1.75 10.10 3.07
CA PHE A 119 0.94 8.94 3.43
C PHE A 119 1.81 7.71 3.56
N ASP A 120 1.50 6.90 4.54
CA ASP A 120 2.12 5.58 4.70
C ASP A 120 1.70 4.61 3.59
N CYS A 121 2.59 3.69 3.23
CA CYS A 121 2.24 2.59 2.35
C CYS A 121 1.01 1.83 2.88
N CYS A 122 0.00 1.63 2.03
CA CYS A 122 -1.31 1.11 2.45
C CYS A 122 -1.25 -0.27 3.13
N THR A 123 -0.48 -1.23 2.59
CA THR A 123 -0.39 -2.58 3.17
C THR A 123 0.31 -2.60 4.52
N PRO A 124 1.51 -2.00 4.68
CA PRO A 124 2.16 -1.86 5.99
C PRO A 124 1.27 -1.19 7.03
N LYS A 125 0.66 -0.06 6.66
CA LYS A 125 -0.25 0.65 7.55
C LYS A 125 -1.43 -0.20 7.97
N GLY A 126 -2.05 -0.91 7.04
CA GLY A 126 -3.18 -1.79 7.32
C GLY A 126 -2.83 -2.91 8.30
N ILE A 127 -1.61 -3.48 8.24
CA ILE A 127 -1.13 -4.49 9.19
C ILE A 127 -1.00 -3.89 10.60
N ILE A 128 -0.34 -2.75 10.71
CA ILE A 128 -0.14 -2.07 11.99
C ILE A 128 -1.49 -1.68 12.62
N ASP A 129 -2.35 -1.03 11.84
CA ASP A 129 -3.66 -0.57 12.32
C ASP A 129 -4.55 -1.75 12.77
N TRP A 130 -4.47 -2.90 12.07
CA TRP A 130 -5.19 -4.11 12.44
C TRP A 130 -4.67 -4.72 13.75
N LEU A 131 -3.35 -4.73 13.98
CA LEU A 131 -2.76 -5.17 15.25
C LEU A 131 -3.29 -4.33 16.41
N TYR A 132 -3.20 -3.00 16.30
CA TYR A 132 -3.72 -2.09 17.33
C TYR A 132 -5.23 -2.22 17.54
N PHE A 133 -5.99 -2.38 16.48
CA PHE A 133 -7.45 -2.60 16.57
C PHE A 133 -7.81 -3.86 17.38
N ASN A 134 -6.95 -4.87 17.34
CA ASN A 134 -7.09 -6.08 18.15
C ASN A 134 -6.48 -5.95 19.57
N GLY A 135 -6.06 -4.74 19.96
CA GLY A 135 -5.46 -4.50 21.28
C GLY A 135 -4.02 -5.01 21.41
N TYR A 136 -3.34 -5.28 20.28
CA TYR A 136 -1.96 -5.76 20.28
C TYR A 136 -1.00 -4.59 20.10
N ASP A 137 -0.33 -4.20 21.19
CA ASP A 137 0.76 -3.21 21.14
C ASP A 137 2.09 -3.93 20.82
N VAL A 138 2.83 -3.36 19.88
CA VAL A 138 4.12 -3.89 19.43
C VAL A 138 5.32 -3.29 20.15
N CYS A 139 5.09 -2.32 21.05
CA CYS A 139 6.16 -1.70 21.85
C CYS A 139 6.84 -2.76 22.72
N GLY A 140 8.18 -2.85 22.63
CA GLY A 140 9.00 -3.83 23.34
C GLY A 140 8.88 -5.27 22.83
N LYS A 141 8.19 -5.49 21.70
CA LYS A 141 8.00 -6.82 21.10
C LYS A 141 9.08 -7.16 20.08
N ASN A 142 9.38 -8.45 19.96
CA ASN A 142 10.25 -8.99 18.93
C ASN A 142 9.44 -9.30 17.68
N VAL A 143 9.71 -8.60 16.59
CA VAL A 143 9.00 -8.75 15.31
C VAL A 143 9.92 -9.29 14.24
N VAL A 144 9.52 -10.35 13.56
CA VAL A 144 10.21 -10.88 12.40
C VAL A 144 9.45 -10.56 11.12
N VAL A 145 10.06 -9.82 10.21
CA VAL A 145 9.51 -9.49 8.89
C VAL A 145 10.22 -10.30 7.82
N LEU A 146 9.49 -11.15 7.13
CA LEU A 146 10.00 -11.98 6.04
C LEU A 146 9.78 -11.27 4.71
N GLY A 147 10.85 -10.76 4.12
CA GLY A 147 10.83 -10.00 2.87
C GLY A 147 11.11 -8.51 3.07
N ARG A 148 11.80 -7.91 2.08
CA ARG A 148 12.28 -6.52 2.13
C ARG A 148 11.91 -5.71 0.89
N SER A 149 10.71 -5.94 0.33
CA SER A 149 10.24 -5.14 -0.81
C SER A 149 10.06 -3.67 -0.44
N GLU A 150 10.26 -2.78 -1.41
CA GLU A 150 10.17 -1.33 -1.22
C GLU A 150 8.76 -0.87 -0.78
N ILE A 151 7.72 -1.60 -1.19
CA ILE A 151 6.32 -1.21 -0.97
C ILE A 151 5.66 -1.89 0.24
N VAL A 152 6.28 -2.95 0.80
CA VAL A 152 5.72 -3.66 1.96
C VAL A 152 6.77 -3.89 3.03
N GLY A 153 7.81 -4.69 2.75
CA GLY A 153 8.75 -5.15 3.76
C GLY A 153 9.52 -4.02 4.45
N LYS A 154 10.21 -3.18 3.67
CA LYS A 154 10.99 -2.05 4.23
C LYS A 154 10.13 -1.04 4.98
N PRO A 155 9.00 -0.53 4.41
CA PRO A 155 8.13 0.37 5.15
C PRO A 155 7.60 -0.25 6.44
N LEU A 156 7.23 -1.53 6.42
CA LEU A 156 6.74 -2.22 7.61
C LEU A 156 7.79 -2.34 8.71
N VAL A 157 9.04 -2.65 8.36
CA VAL A 157 10.18 -2.67 9.30
C VAL A 157 10.31 -1.30 9.98
N ASN A 158 10.34 -0.22 9.21
CA ASN A 158 10.43 1.13 9.75
C ASN A 158 9.26 1.46 10.67
N MET A 159 8.03 1.13 10.25
CA MET A 159 6.84 1.36 11.06
C MET A 159 6.86 0.61 12.40
N PHE A 160 7.41 -0.59 12.46
CA PHE A 160 7.59 -1.33 13.70
C PHE A 160 8.66 -0.71 14.59
N ILE A 161 9.80 -0.31 14.01
CA ILE A 161 10.88 0.37 14.74
C ILE A 161 10.38 1.68 15.36
N ASP A 162 9.65 2.50 14.60
CA ASP A 162 9.08 3.77 15.06
C ASP A 162 8.09 3.59 16.21
N ARG A 163 7.55 2.37 16.38
CA ARG A 163 6.64 1.99 17.48
C ARG A 163 7.32 1.25 18.62
N GLY A 164 8.65 1.26 18.65
CA GLY A 164 9.43 0.69 19.74
C GLY A 164 9.57 -0.83 19.72
N ALA A 165 9.32 -1.49 18.59
CA ALA A 165 9.58 -2.91 18.44
C ALA A 165 11.05 -3.19 18.13
N THR A 166 11.56 -4.37 18.53
CA THR A 166 12.80 -4.94 18.03
C THR A 166 12.49 -5.71 16.76
N VAL A 167 13.14 -5.38 15.62
CA VAL A 167 12.75 -5.93 14.33
C VAL A 167 13.90 -6.70 13.68
N THR A 168 13.65 -7.95 13.32
CA THR A 168 14.51 -8.76 12.46
C THR A 168 13.90 -8.83 11.06
N CYS A 169 14.65 -8.36 10.05
CA CYS A 169 14.22 -8.41 8.65
C CYS A 169 14.95 -9.51 7.90
N CYS A 170 14.22 -10.53 7.46
CA CYS A 170 14.76 -11.67 6.72
C CYS A 170 14.51 -11.55 5.22
N ASN A 171 15.41 -12.09 4.43
CA ASN A 171 15.34 -12.12 2.97
C ASN A 171 15.98 -13.41 2.42
N SER A 172 16.05 -13.57 1.10
CA SER A 172 16.61 -14.76 0.43
C SER A 172 18.10 -15.02 0.69
N HIS A 173 18.81 -14.07 1.28
CA HIS A 173 20.23 -14.18 1.66
C HIS A 173 20.42 -14.34 3.16
N THR A 174 19.34 -14.47 3.94
CA THR A 174 19.41 -14.67 5.39
C THR A 174 19.87 -16.09 5.68
N ASP A 175 20.97 -16.22 6.44
CA ASP A 175 21.51 -17.50 6.85
C ASP A 175 20.56 -18.24 7.79
N TYR A 176 20.68 -19.57 7.84
CA TYR A 176 19.95 -20.49 8.73
C TYR A 176 18.43 -20.63 8.46
N GLY A 177 17.92 -20.04 7.37
CA GLY A 177 16.50 -20.11 7.03
C GLY A 177 15.58 -19.30 7.95
N TYR A 178 14.33 -19.14 7.54
CA TYR A 178 13.35 -18.30 8.25
C TYR A 178 12.94 -18.88 9.61
N GLU A 179 12.78 -20.20 9.70
CA GLU A 179 12.38 -20.88 10.94
C GLU A 179 13.38 -20.63 12.05
N THR A 180 14.66 -20.75 11.76
CA THR A 180 15.74 -20.50 12.73
C THR A 180 15.76 -19.04 13.17
N GLN A 181 15.54 -18.09 12.25
CA GLN A 181 15.47 -16.67 12.59
C GLN A 181 14.26 -16.35 13.49
N ILE A 182 13.12 -16.97 13.23
CA ILE A 182 11.93 -16.81 14.06
C ILE A 182 12.20 -17.33 15.48
N THR A 183 12.77 -18.53 15.60
CA THR A 183 13.05 -19.16 16.88
C THR A 183 14.15 -18.44 17.66
N ASN A 184 15.26 -18.09 16.99
CA ASN A 184 16.41 -17.44 17.65
C ASN A 184 16.08 -16.03 18.14
N ASN A 185 15.13 -15.34 17.51
CA ASN A 185 14.72 -14.00 17.92
C ASN A 185 13.52 -14.01 18.86
N ASP A 186 13.04 -15.16 19.30
CA ASP A 186 11.87 -15.27 20.18
C ASP A 186 10.70 -14.40 19.72
N ALA A 187 10.26 -14.62 18.49
CA ALA A 187 9.37 -13.70 17.78
C ALA A 187 7.95 -13.69 18.39
N ASP A 188 7.55 -12.54 18.89
CA ASP A 188 6.16 -12.27 19.31
C ASP A 188 5.22 -12.12 18.12
N VAL A 189 5.74 -11.53 17.01
CA VAL A 189 4.99 -11.25 15.78
C VAL A 189 5.81 -11.66 14.57
N ILE A 190 5.17 -12.35 13.65
CA ILE A 190 5.76 -12.74 12.38
C ILE A 190 4.91 -12.16 11.25
N VAL A 191 5.54 -11.43 10.33
CA VAL A 191 4.86 -10.92 9.13
C VAL A 191 5.54 -11.44 7.88
N SER A 192 4.80 -12.23 7.08
CA SER A 192 5.27 -12.68 5.77
C SER A 192 4.93 -11.67 4.69
N ALA A 193 5.97 -11.03 4.12
CA ALA A 193 5.89 -10.07 3.01
C ALA A 193 6.57 -10.62 1.73
N ILE A 194 6.67 -11.94 1.57
CA ILE A 194 7.40 -12.60 0.48
C ILE A 194 6.55 -12.68 -0.80
N GLY A 195 5.24 -12.65 -0.70
CA GLY A 195 4.33 -12.77 -1.86
C GLY A 195 4.27 -14.17 -2.48
N LYS A 196 4.78 -15.19 -1.80
CA LYS A 196 4.69 -16.60 -2.19
C LYS A 196 3.94 -17.38 -1.12
N ALA A 197 3.00 -18.21 -1.55
CA ALA A 197 2.37 -19.19 -0.69
C ALA A 197 3.32 -20.40 -0.51
N LYS A 198 3.41 -20.94 0.71
CA LYS A 198 4.24 -22.13 1.04
C LYS A 198 5.72 -21.91 0.73
N PHE A 199 6.41 -21.15 1.55
CA PHE A 199 7.85 -20.97 1.54
C PHE A 199 8.45 -21.67 2.75
#